data_6ee69914b3bd307302a5fbace8b1ed18
#
_entry.id   6ee69914b3bd307302a5fbace8b1ed18
#
_cell.length_a   1.000
_cell.length_b   1.000
_cell.length_c   1.000
_cell.angle_alpha   90.00
_cell.angle_beta   90.00
_cell.angle_gamma   90.00
#
_symmetry.space_group_name_H-M   'P 1'
#
loop_
_entity.id
_entity.type
_entity.pdbx_description
1 polymer ?
#
loop_
_entity_poly.entity_id
_entity_poly.type
_entity_poly.pdbx_seq_one_letter_code
_entity_poly.pdbx_strand_id
1 'polypeptide(L)'
;HTTPEELTALVEMCRTSTVALVSDCGTPAFCDPGNDLIRLCRKQNIEIKSALGASALMGLLSLSSVRLYQFLFRGFIPAENEKRSLEWAKLKNEQQAFILMDTPYRLKKTIEECVQNIGSREILLVMNLSQPDEYILEGRPSYVSQNLKFDKAEFMLLVYPQDIAKNKK
;
A
#
# COMPACT_ATOMS: atom_id res chain seq x y z
N HIS A 1 17.77 -2.17 11.99
CA HIS A 1 17.51 -3.63 12.07
C HIS A 1 17.71 -4.07 13.50
N THR A 2 16.67 -4.60 14.15
CA THR A 2 16.73 -5.14 15.51
C THR A 2 17.57 -6.43 15.51
N THR A 3 18.55 -6.54 16.39
CA THR A 3 19.35 -7.75 16.52
C THR A 3 18.57 -8.88 17.21
N PRO A 4 18.98 -10.16 17.09
CA PRO A 4 18.33 -11.26 17.79
C PRO A 4 18.33 -11.08 19.32
N GLU A 5 19.39 -10.49 19.88
CA GLU A 5 19.53 -10.20 21.30
C GLU A 5 18.53 -9.13 21.76
N GLU A 6 18.42 -8.02 21.01
CA GLU A 6 17.45 -6.96 21.27
C GLU A 6 16.01 -7.48 21.17
N LEU A 7 15.75 -8.34 20.18
CA LEU A 7 14.43 -8.94 19.99
C LEU A 7 14.06 -9.86 21.18
N THR A 8 15.02 -10.61 21.71
CA THR A 8 14.83 -11.45 22.90
C THR A 8 14.52 -10.59 24.14
N ALA A 9 15.24 -9.50 24.32
CA ALA A 9 14.98 -8.56 25.42
C ALA A 9 13.60 -7.92 25.33
N LEU A 10 13.15 -7.55 24.12
CA LEU A 10 11.80 -7.03 23.87
C LEU A 10 10.70 -8.04 24.21
N VAL A 11 10.90 -9.31 23.86
CA VAL A 11 9.95 -10.37 24.20
C VAL A 11 9.86 -10.56 25.71
N GLU A 12 10.98 -10.51 26.44
CA GLU A 12 10.97 -10.61 27.91
C GLU A 12 10.28 -9.40 28.55
N MET A 13 10.46 -8.20 27.99
CA MET A 13 9.72 -7.02 28.42
C MET A 13 8.20 -7.20 28.21
N CYS A 14 7.78 -7.77 27.07
CA CYS A 14 6.37 -8.07 26.81
C CYS A 14 5.76 -9.10 27.78
N ARG A 15 6.59 -9.90 28.44
CA ARG A 15 6.14 -10.89 29.43
C ARG A 15 5.77 -10.25 30.76
N THR A 16 6.48 -9.21 31.14
CA THR A 16 6.38 -8.56 32.46
C THR A 16 5.64 -7.23 32.44
N SER A 17 5.41 -6.67 31.27
CA SER A 17 4.85 -5.32 31.11
C SER A 17 3.94 -5.22 29.87
N THR A 18 3.06 -4.24 29.86
CA THR A 18 2.31 -3.85 28.67
C THR A 18 3.22 -3.04 27.76
N VAL A 19 3.45 -3.52 26.55
CA VAL A 19 4.29 -2.88 25.52
C VAL A 19 3.43 -2.47 24.35
N ALA A 20 3.59 -1.24 23.87
CA ALA A 20 2.95 -0.74 22.65
C ALA A 20 3.97 -0.71 21.52
N LEU A 21 3.65 -1.42 20.42
CA LEU A 21 4.38 -1.29 19.15
C LEU A 21 3.71 -0.20 18.33
N VAL A 22 4.49 0.80 17.93
CA VAL A 22 4.04 1.93 17.11
C VAL A 22 4.88 2.05 15.85
N SER A 23 4.36 2.70 14.83
CA SER A 23 5.07 3.05 13.59
C SER A 23 4.94 4.54 13.32
N ASP A 24 5.78 5.09 12.47
CA ASP A 24 5.77 6.50 12.12
C ASP A 24 4.49 6.86 11.33
N CYS A 25 3.96 5.91 10.59
CA CYS A 25 2.77 6.12 9.78
C CYS A 25 1.99 4.80 9.60
N GLY A 26 0.69 4.84 9.89
CA GLY A 26 -0.21 3.72 9.65
C GLY A 26 -0.18 2.63 10.71
N THR A 27 -0.45 1.39 10.30
CA THR A 27 -0.58 0.23 11.19
C THR A 27 0.75 -0.49 11.32
N PRO A 28 1.31 -0.65 12.53
CA PRO A 28 2.54 -1.39 12.76
C PRO A 28 2.49 -2.82 12.19
N ALA A 29 3.63 -3.33 11.79
CA ALA A 29 3.80 -4.66 11.20
C ALA A 29 3.09 -4.90 9.85
N PHE A 30 2.36 -3.91 9.32
CA PHE A 30 1.81 -3.95 7.97
C PHE A 30 2.62 -3.02 7.06
N CYS A 31 3.46 -3.57 6.20
CA CYS A 31 4.49 -2.86 5.43
C CYS A 31 5.57 -2.18 6.28
N ASP A 32 5.59 -2.45 7.59
CA ASP A 32 6.49 -1.91 8.60
C ASP A 32 7.13 -3.03 9.43
N PRO A 33 8.24 -2.79 10.12
CA PRO A 33 8.83 -3.75 11.05
C PRO A 33 7.87 -4.14 12.18
N GLY A 34 8.06 -5.35 12.76
CA GLY A 34 7.29 -5.82 13.93
C GLY A 34 6.88 -7.28 13.87
N ASN A 35 6.82 -7.87 12.69
CA ASN A 35 6.36 -9.25 12.50
C ASN A 35 7.17 -10.29 13.30
N ASP A 36 8.49 -10.09 13.45
CA ASP A 36 9.34 -10.99 14.21
C ASP A 36 9.01 -10.93 15.70
N LEU A 37 8.78 -9.75 16.26
CA LEU A 37 8.34 -9.60 17.65
C LEU A 37 6.98 -10.30 17.86
N ILE A 38 6.00 -10.03 16.99
CA ILE A 38 4.68 -10.67 17.03
C ILE A 38 4.81 -12.19 16.98
N ARG A 39 5.62 -12.72 16.08
CA ARG A 39 5.85 -14.15 15.92
C ARG A 39 6.44 -14.78 17.17
N LEU A 40 7.42 -14.14 17.80
CA LEU A 40 8.05 -14.64 19.03
C LEU A 40 7.12 -14.55 20.23
N CYS A 41 6.39 -13.45 20.39
CA CYS A 41 5.37 -13.31 21.44
C CYS A 41 4.30 -14.41 21.35
N ARG A 42 3.80 -14.71 20.13
CA ARG A 42 2.84 -15.80 19.91
C ARG A 42 3.43 -17.17 20.28
N LYS A 43 4.68 -17.46 19.91
CA LYS A 43 5.37 -18.71 20.29
C LYS A 43 5.49 -18.88 21.79
N GLN A 44 5.52 -17.80 22.56
CA GLN A 44 5.64 -17.80 24.01
C GLN A 44 4.30 -17.59 24.73
N ASN A 45 3.17 -17.66 24.00
CA ASN A 45 1.82 -17.44 24.52
C ASN A 45 1.63 -16.08 25.21
N ILE A 46 2.36 -15.06 24.77
CA ILE A 46 2.16 -13.68 25.21
C ILE A 46 0.96 -13.10 24.46
N GLU A 47 0.03 -12.51 25.19
CA GLU A 47 -1.18 -11.90 24.60
C GLU A 47 -0.80 -10.73 23.70
N ILE A 48 -1.44 -10.66 22.51
CA ILE A 48 -1.24 -9.57 21.56
C ILE A 48 -2.62 -9.04 21.17
N LYS A 49 -2.80 -7.72 21.30
CA LYS A 49 -4.02 -7.01 20.89
C LYS A 49 -3.68 -6.00 19.81
N SER A 50 -4.56 -5.89 18.82
CA SER A 50 -4.50 -4.83 17.83
C SER A 50 -5.32 -3.64 18.30
N ALA A 51 -4.69 -2.46 18.34
CA ALA A 51 -5.42 -1.21 18.48
C ALA A 51 -5.93 -0.80 17.09
N LEU A 52 -7.25 -0.85 16.90
CA LEU A 52 -7.86 -0.45 15.63
C LEU A 52 -7.74 1.05 15.42
N GLY A 53 -7.41 1.46 14.20
CA GLY A 53 -7.21 2.86 13.86
C GLY A 53 -7.36 3.14 12.38
N ALA A 54 -7.01 4.35 11.97
CA ALA A 54 -7.02 4.78 10.58
C ALA A 54 -6.09 3.91 9.72
N SER A 55 -6.51 3.67 8.48
CA SER A 55 -5.75 2.91 7.50
C SER A 55 -5.84 3.59 6.15
N ALA A 56 -4.72 3.99 5.58
CA ALA A 56 -4.65 4.58 4.25
C ALA A 56 -5.21 3.63 3.17
N LEU A 57 -5.02 2.32 3.34
CA LEU A 57 -5.58 1.30 2.46
C LEU A 57 -7.11 1.33 2.45
N MET A 58 -7.73 1.38 3.64
CA MET A 58 -9.19 1.48 3.74
C MET A 58 -9.70 2.84 3.28
N GLY A 59 -8.94 3.92 3.54
CA GLY A 59 -9.22 5.25 3.00
C GLY A 59 -9.27 5.24 1.47
N LEU A 60 -8.25 4.69 0.81
CA LEU A 60 -8.23 4.54 -0.65
C LEU A 60 -9.45 3.75 -1.16
N LEU A 61 -9.77 2.62 -0.55
CA LEU A 61 -10.89 1.77 -0.98
C LEU A 61 -12.24 2.45 -0.79
N SER A 62 -12.40 3.28 0.24
CA SER A 62 -13.64 4.04 0.48
C SER A 62 -13.89 5.14 -0.56
N LEU A 63 -12.84 5.56 -1.27
CA LEU A 63 -12.90 6.57 -2.34
C LEU A 63 -13.12 5.94 -3.73
N SER A 64 -13.16 4.62 -3.84
CA SER A 64 -13.36 3.92 -5.10
C SER A 64 -14.77 4.14 -5.65
N SER A 65 -14.88 4.55 -6.91
CA SER A 65 -16.16 4.63 -7.64
C SER A 65 -16.68 3.25 -8.07
N VAL A 66 -15.86 2.21 -7.96
CA VAL A 66 -16.20 0.83 -8.34
C VAL A 66 -16.27 -0.04 -7.10
N ARG A 67 -17.34 -0.82 -6.96
CA ARG A 67 -17.46 -1.80 -5.89
C ARG A 67 -16.45 -2.92 -6.09
N LEU A 68 -15.59 -3.12 -5.10
CA LEU A 68 -14.56 -4.16 -5.11
C LEU A 68 -14.86 -5.20 -4.03
N TYR A 69 -14.93 -6.47 -4.42
CA TYR A 69 -15.06 -7.59 -3.48
C TYR A 69 -13.73 -8.31 -3.27
N GLN A 70 -12.83 -8.18 -4.25
CA GLN A 70 -11.51 -8.79 -4.24
C GLN A 70 -10.50 -7.83 -4.84
N PHE A 71 -9.32 -7.78 -4.28
CA PHE A 71 -8.20 -7.02 -4.80
C PHE A 71 -6.88 -7.63 -4.32
N LEU A 72 -5.83 -7.45 -5.11
CA LEU A 72 -4.48 -7.78 -4.73
C LEU A 72 -3.80 -6.55 -4.11
N PHE A 73 -3.42 -6.62 -2.84
CA PHE A 73 -2.52 -5.63 -2.26
C PHE A 73 -1.08 -5.99 -2.64
N ARG A 74 -0.55 -5.32 -3.65
CA ARG A 74 0.83 -5.52 -4.09
C ARG A 74 1.83 -4.75 -3.21
N GLY A 75 1.41 -3.62 -2.67
CA GLY A 75 2.27 -2.75 -1.88
C GLY A 75 3.35 -2.07 -2.74
N PHE A 76 4.57 -1.95 -2.18
CA PHE A 76 5.67 -1.25 -2.85
C PHE A 76 6.19 -2.00 -4.08
N ILE A 77 6.33 -1.27 -5.19
CA ILE A 77 7.00 -1.78 -6.38
C ILE A 77 8.53 -1.71 -6.16
N PRO A 78 9.30 -2.71 -6.63
CA PRO A 78 10.74 -2.70 -6.51
C PRO A 78 11.40 -1.42 -7.02
N ALA A 79 12.43 -0.97 -6.32
CA ALA A 79 13.20 0.22 -6.71
C ALA A 79 14.14 -0.05 -7.89
N GLU A 80 14.70 -1.26 -7.93
CA GLU A 80 15.65 -1.72 -8.94
C GLU A 80 14.95 -1.92 -10.29
N ASN A 81 15.51 -1.38 -11.36
CA ASN A 81 14.85 -1.29 -12.66
C ASN A 81 14.49 -2.67 -13.25
N GLU A 82 15.37 -3.66 -13.16
CA GLU A 82 15.08 -5.00 -13.69
C GLU A 82 13.92 -5.67 -12.95
N LYS A 83 13.98 -5.69 -11.63
CA LYS A 83 12.92 -6.26 -10.79
C LYS A 83 11.59 -5.51 -10.97
N ARG A 84 11.68 -4.19 -11.14
CA ARG A 84 10.52 -3.33 -11.39
C ARG A 84 9.87 -3.65 -12.74
N SER A 85 10.66 -3.82 -13.79
CA SER A 85 10.16 -4.22 -15.12
C SER A 85 9.51 -5.60 -15.11
N LEU A 86 10.12 -6.57 -14.42
CA LEU A 86 9.54 -7.90 -14.24
C LEU A 86 8.20 -7.84 -13.46
N GLU A 87 8.11 -6.97 -12.48
CA GLU A 87 6.88 -6.79 -11.73
C GLU A 87 5.78 -6.18 -12.59
N TRP A 88 6.07 -5.13 -13.36
CA TRP A 88 5.11 -4.57 -14.30
C TRP A 88 4.65 -5.59 -15.36
N ALA A 89 5.54 -6.47 -15.83
CA ALA A 89 5.16 -7.55 -16.75
C ALA A 89 4.14 -8.53 -16.14
N LYS A 90 4.22 -8.79 -14.83
CA LYS A 90 3.22 -9.59 -14.10
C LYS A 90 1.90 -8.81 -13.94
N LEU A 91 1.99 -7.57 -13.46
CA LEU A 91 0.83 -6.72 -13.17
C LEU A 91 0.02 -6.37 -14.43
N LYS A 92 0.67 -6.29 -15.60
CA LYS A 92 0.00 -6.12 -16.89
C LYS A 92 -1.00 -7.24 -17.19
N ASN A 93 -0.72 -8.46 -16.72
CA ASN A 93 -1.56 -9.63 -16.94
C ASN A 93 -2.55 -9.88 -15.78
N GLU A 94 -2.46 -9.10 -14.69
CA GLU A 94 -3.38 -9.23 -13.56
C GLU A 94 -4.79 -8.78 -13.97
N GLN A 95 -5.77 -9.66 -13.76
CA GLN A 95 -7.17 -9.38 -14.14
C GLN A 95 -7.93 -8.66 -13.04
N GLN A 96 -7.58 -8.92 -11.79
CA GLN A 96 -8.22 -8.34 -10.62
C GLN A 96 -7.79 -6.88 -10.42
N ALA A 97 -8.51 -6.18 -9.56
CA ALA A 97 -8.03 -4.92 -9.01
C ALA A 97 -6.75 -5.16 -8.22
N PHE A 98 -5.82 -4.21 -8.27
CA PHE A 98 -4.65 -4.26 -7.42
C PHE A 98 -4.25 -2.88 -6.91
N ILE A 99 -3.60 -2.87 -5.75
CA ILE A 99 -3.17 -1.66 -5.07
C ILE A 99 -1.65 -1.62 -5.01
N LEU A 100 -1.10 -0.48 -5.44
CA LEU A 100 0.31 -0.16 -5.43
C LEU A 100 0.59 0.97 -4.45
N MET A 101 1.79 0.92 -3.92
CA MET A 101 2.43 2.02 -3.19
C MET A 101 3.82 2.25 -3.78
N ASP A 102 4.30 3.47 -3.70
CA ASP A 102 5.71 3.77 -3.97
C ASP A 102 6.13 4.99 -3.12
N THR A 103 7.42 5.29 -3.14
CA THR A 103 7.93 6.46 -2.44
C THR A 103 7.48 7.74 -3.14
N PRO A 104 7.31 8.85 -2.40
CA PRO A 104 6.86 10.14 -2.97
C PRO A 104 7.66 10.60 -4.19
N TYR A 105 8.96 10.33 -4.18
CA TYR A 105 9.89 10.72 -5.26
C TYR A 105 9.66 9.98 -6.58
N ARG A 106 8.90 8.85 -6.56
CA ARG A 106 8.62 8.05 -7.76
C ARG A 106 7.21 8.25 -8.29
N LEU A 107 6.46 9.20 -7.75
CA LEU A 107 5.08 9.46 -8.17
C LEU A 107 4.97 9.58 -9.69
N LYS A 108 5.71 10.50 -10.32
CA LYS A 108 5.70 10.70 -11.78
C LYS A 108 6.08 9.43 -12.53
N LYS A 109 7.20 8.80 -12.13
CA LYS A 109 7.68 7.56 -12.76
C LYS A 109 6.63 6.45 -12.69
N THR A 110 5.99 6.27 -11.55
CA THR A 110 4.96 5.23 -11.37
C THR A 110 3.75 5.50 -12.25
N ILE A 111 3.31 6.75 -12.39
CA ILE A 111 2.19 7.09 -13.29
C ILE A 111 2.57 6.92 -14.76
N GLU A 112 3.76 7.30 -15.18
CA GLU A 112 4.28 7.04 -16.54
C GLU A 112 4.33 5.54 -16.85
N GLU A 113 4.77 4.72 -15.92
CA GLU A 113 4.76 3.26 -16.04
C GLU A 113 3.33 2.69 -16.12
N CYS A 114 2.37 3.28 -15.42
CA CYS A 114 0.95 2.93 -15.60
C CYS A 114 0.48 3.22 -17.03
N VAL A 115 0.83 4.37 -17.60
CA VAL A 115 0.48 4.68 -19.00
C VAL A 115 1.04 3.64 -19.95
N GLN A 116 2.30 3.22 -19.75
CA GLN A 116 2.99 2.27 -20.63
C GLN A 116 2.47 0.84 -20.49
N ASN A 117 2.17 0.39 -19.27
CA ASN A 117 1.91 -1.02 -19.00
C ASN A 117 0.42 -1.37 -18.87
N ILE A 118 -0.40 -0.45 -18.37
CA ILE A 118 -1.82 -0.68 -18.06
C ILE A 118 -2.73 0.45 -18.57
N GLY A 119 -2.32 1.15 -19.63
CA GLY A 119 -2.99 2.36 -20.13
C GLY A 119 -4.47 2.18 -20.54
N SER A 120 -4.94 0.96 -20.76
CA SER A 120 -6.35 0.65 -21.05
C SER A 120 -7.24 0.52 -19.80
N ARG A 121 -6.65 0.40 -18.60
CA ARG A 121 -7.38 0.27 -17.34
C ARG A 121 -7.62 1.64 -16.71
N GLU A 122 -8.66 1.78 -15.93
CA GLU A 122 -8.85 2.96 -15.08
C GLU A 122 -8.08 2.80 -13.77
N ILE A 123 -7.66 3.92 -13.21
CA ILE A 123 -6.93 3.99 -11.93
C ILE A 123 -7.54 5.07 -11.05
N LEU A 124 -7.45 4.87 -9.74
CA LEU A 124 -7.70 5.87 -8.71
C LEU A 124 -6.38 6.16 -8.03
N LEU A 125 -5.90 7.39 -8.16
CA LEU A 125 -4.71 7.92 -7.49
C LEU A 125 -5.14 8.85 -6.36
N VAL A 126 -4.71 8.53 -5.14
CA VAL A 126 -4.93 9.38 -3.97
C VAL A 126 -3.58 9.85 -3.47
N MET A 127 -3.41 11.15 -3.35
CA MET A 127 -2.19 11.81 -2.90
C MET A 127 -2.46 12.58 -1.63
N ASN A 128 -1.49 12.56 -0.69
CA ASN A 128 -1.54 13.26 0.59
C ASN A 128 -2.85 13.02 1.37
N LEU A 129 -3.31 11.76 1.40
CA LEU A 129 -4.57 11.36 2.03
C LEU A 129 -4.68 11.91 3.45
N SER A 130 -5.82 12.55 3.75
CA SER A 130 -6.13 13.20 5.04
C SER A 130 -5.24 14.41 5.39
N GLN A 131 -4.49 14.95 4.44
CA GLN A 131 -3.73 16.19 4.59
C GLN A 131 -4.50 17.36 3.96
N PRO A 132 -4.19 18.63 4.32
CA PRO A 132 -4.85 19.81 3.74
C PRO A 132 -4.75 19.93 2.22
N ASP A 133 -3.72 19.34 1.64
CA ASP A 133 -3.44 19.28 0.21
C ASP A 133 -3.79 17.93 -0.42
N GLU A 134 -4.70 17.18 0.21
CA GLU A 134 -5.24 15.94 -0.37
C GLU A 134 -5.73 16.18 -1.80
N TYR A 135 -5.33 15.30 -2.70
CA TYR A 135 -5.73 15.39 -4.08
C TYR A 135 -6.02 14.02 -4.68
N ILE A 136 -7.15 13.91 -5.35
CA ILE A 136 -7.68 12.65 -5.88
C ILE A 136 -7.86 12.78 -7.38
N LEU A 137 -7.35 11.80 -8.13
CA LEU A 137 -7.55 11.68 -9.57
C LEU A 137 -8.05 10.27 -9.89
N GLU A 138 -9.11 10.20 -10.68
CA GLU A 138 -9.66 8.93 -11.16
C GLU A 138 -9.86 8.99 -12.68
N GLY A 139 -9.45 7.94 -13.38
CA GLY A 139 -9.58 7.82 -14.82
C GLY A 139 -8.46 6.97 -15.44
N ARG A 140 -8.32 7.08 -16.76
CA ARG A 140 -7.21 6.37 -17.44
C ARG A 140 -5.86 6.96 -17.04
N PRO A 141 -4.79 6.14 -16.99
CA PRO A 141 -3.45 6.60 -16.63
C PRO A 141 -2.97 7.84 -17.41
N SER A 142 -3.32 7.96 -18.69
CA SER A 142 -2.99 9.13 -19.51
C SER A 142 -3.66 10.40 -19.00
N TYR A 143 -4.93 10.33 -18.61
CA TYR A 143 -5.65 11.45 -18.00
C TYR A 143 -5.04 11.84 -16.66
N VAL A 144 -4.76 10.85 -15.81
CA VAL A 144 -4.13 11.07 -14.49
C VAL A 144 -2.75 11.72 -14.65
N SER A 145 -1.95 11.26 -15.61
CA SER A 145 -0.63 11.82 -15.91
C SER A 145 -0.70 13.29 -16.34
N GLN A 146 -1.68 13.66 -17.18
CA GLN A 146 -1.84 15.03 -17.66
C GLN A 146 -2.36 16.00 -16.58
N ASN A 147 -3.07 15.51 -15.59
CA ASN A 147 -3.67 16.30 -14.51
C ASN A 147 -2.91 16.21 -13.18
N LEU A 148 -1.74 15.60 -13.17
CA LEU A 148 -0.91 15.47 -11.98
C LEU A 148 -0.41 16.86 -11.53
N LYS A 149 -0.78 17.26 -10.31
CA LYS A 149 -0.41 18.59 -9.75
C LYS A 149 0.92 18.57 -9.00
N PHE A 150 1.33 17.40 -8.50
CA PHE A 150 2.51 17.27 -7.65
C PHE A 150 3.63 16.58 -8.40
N ASP A 151 4.85 17.05 -8.20
CA ASP A 151 6.05 16.33 -8.62
C ASP A 151 6.40 15.19 -7.66
N LYS A 152 6.01 15.38 -6.40
CA LYS A 152 6.27 14.50 -5.27
C LYS A 152 5.12 14.59 -4.27
N ALA A 153 4.57 13.47 -3.87
CA ALA A 153 3.54 13.36 -2.83
C ALA A 153 3.53 11.94 -2.26
N GLU A 154 3.10 11.78 -1.01
CA GLU A 154 2.70 10.47 -0.50
C GLU A 154 1.48 9.99 -1.29
N PHE A 155 1.50 8.76 -1.78
CA PHE A 155 0.39 8.30 -2.62
C PHE A 155 0.10 6.82 -2.52
N MET A 156 -1.13 6.50 -2.81
CA MET A 156 -1.59 5.14 -3.08
C MET A 156 -2.35 5.11 -4.41
N LEU A 157 -2.20 4.01 -5.12
CA LEU A 157 -2.77 3.81 -6.44
C LEU A 157 -3.60 2.52 -6.44
N LEU A 158 -4.88 2.64 -6.74
CA LEU A 158 -5.75 1.51 -7.06
C LEU A 158 -5.88 1.40 -8.58
N VAL A 159 -5.55 0.24 -9.11
CA VAL A 159 -5.81 -0.11 -10.50
C VAL A 159 -7.07 -0.97 -10.54
N TYR A 160 -8.09 -0.51 -11.25
CA TYR A 160 -9.35 -1.22 -11.36
C TYR A 160 -9.22 -2.54 -12.15
N PRO A 161 -10.14 -3.50 -11.99
CA PRO A 161 -10.10 -4.75 -12.76
C PRO A 161 -10.21 -4.45 -14.25
N GLN A 162 -9.76 -5.38 -15.09
CA GLN A 162 -9.84 -5.20 -16.56
C GLN A 162 -11.29 -5.11 -17.05
N ASP A 163 -12.19 -5.82 -16.42
CA ASP A 163 -13.61 -5.85 -16.79
C ASP A 163 -14.48 -5.16 -15.72
N ILE A 164 -14.49 -3.82 -15.76
CA ILE A 164 -15.30 -3.01 -14.85
C ILE A 164 -16.81 -3.23 -15.07
N ALA A 165 -17.22 -3.63 -16.28
CA ALA A 165 -18.64 -3.81 -16.61
C ALA A 165 -19.31 -4.91 -15.78
N LYS A 166 -18.56 -5.92 -15.33
CA LYS A 166 -19.08 -7.00 -14.48
C LYS A 166 -19.33 -6.58 -13.03
N ASN A 167 -18.71 -5.50 -12.58
CA ASN A 167 -18.75 -5.03 -11.18
C ASN A 167 -19.73 -3.86 -10.97
N LYS A 168 -20.42 -3.40 -12.02
CA LYS A 168 -21.43 -2.31 -11.95
C LYS A 168 -22.86 -2.77 -11.65
N LYS A 169 -23.05 -4.04 -11.25
CA LYS A 169 -24.37 -4.56 -10.83
C LYS A 169 -24.50 -4.63 -9.32
#